data_b0928f473a6ed26f125c2968aa337b44
#
_entry.id   b0928f473a6ed26f125c2968aa337b44
#
_cell.length_a   1.000
_cell.length_b   1.000
_cell.length_c   1.000
_cell.angle_alpha   90.00
_cell.angle_beta   90.00
_cell.angle_gamma   90.00
#
_symmetry.space_group_name_H-M   'P 1'
#
loop_
_entity.id
_entity.type
_entity.pdbx_description
1 polymer ?
#
loop_
_entity_poly.entity_id
_entity_poly.type
_entity_poly.pdbx_seq_one_letter_code
_entity_poly.pdbx_strand_id
1 'polypeptide(L)'
;MAYGLKDKADYLGLSPAEVLGDGMFDYTKITSFLLDRTTPDLEGLLKDSFGMYDKQNGVYRSATINLVRTDGLDNLARVCSDLFREYSDTLSNAPTHLIQGYFRNDRHYFFDL
;
A
#
# COMPACT_ATOMS: atom_id res chain seq x y z
N MET A 1 0.01 9.28 -2.88
CA MET A 1 -1.46 9.07 -2.85
C MET A 1 -2.02 9.20 -1.43
N ALA A 2 -1.56 8.44 -0.43
CA ALA A 2 -2.08 8.49 0.94
C ALA A 2 -2.13 9.91 1.53
N TYR A 3 -1.06 10.68 1.41
CA TYR A 3 -0.99 12.06 1.90
C TYR A 3 -2.07 12.97 1.31
N GLY A 4 -2.39 12.83 0.02
CA GLY A 4 -3.44 13.62 -0.62
C GLY A 4 -4.87 13.29 -0.14
N LEU A 5 -5.04 12.17 0.57
CA LEU A 5 -6.33 11.72 1.10
C LEU A 5 -6.44 11.87 2.64
N LYS A 6 -5.41 12.40 3.30
CA LYS A 6 -5.33 12.44 4.78
C LYS A 6 -6.49 13.15 5.46
N ASP A 7 -7.05 14.18 4.82
CA ASP A 7 -8.16 14.97 5.36
C ASP A 7 -9.55 14.42 4.96
N LYS A 8 -9.60 13.24 4.33
CA LYS A 8 -10.84 12.63 3.81
C LYS A 8 -11.25 11.37 4.55
N ALA A 9 -10.31 10.72 5.24
CA ALA A 9 -10.55 9.50 5.99
C ALA A 9 -9.53 9.34 7.10
N ASP A 10 -9.91 8.73 8.22
CA ASP A 10 -9.01 8.44 9.35
C ASP A 10 -8.09 7.26 9.05
N TYR A 11 -8.54 6.34 8.19
CA TYR A 11 -7.80 5.15 7.76
C TYR A 11 -7.89 4.96 6.25
N LEU A 12 -6.80 4.48 5.67
CA LEU A 12 -6.70 4.14 4.25
C LEU A 12 -6.18 2.71 4.12
N GLY A 13 -6.92 1.87 3.37
CA GLY A 13 -6.42 0.57 2.91
C GLY A 13 -5.72 0.77 1.56
N LEU A 14 -4.42 0.53 1.51
CA LEU A 14 -3.60 0.83 0.33
C LEU A 14 -2.66 -0.31 0.00
N SER A 15 -2.35 -0.45 -1.29
CA SER A 15 -1.24 -1.26 -1.76
C SER A 15 -0.14 -0.36 -2.33
N PRO A 16 1.13 -0.52 -1.94
CA PRO A 16 2.25 0.17 -2.57
C PRO A 16 2.59 -0.42 -3.94
N ALA A 17 2.11 -1.64 -4.22
CA ALA A 17 2.34 -2.35 -5.48
C ALA A 17 1.05 -2.44 -6.30
N GLU A 18 1.19 -2.95 -7.53
CA GLU A 18 0.07 -3.22 -8.42
C GLU A 18 -0.91 -4.22 -7.78
N VAL A 19 -2.20 -3.87 -7.78
CA VAL A 19 -3.30 -4.77 -7.42
C VAL A 19 -3.78 -5.49 -8.68
N LEU A 20 -3.92 -6.81 -8.59
CA LEU A 20 -4.38 -7.62 -9.72
C LEU A 20 -5.82 -7.30 -10.14
N GLY A 21 -6.18 -7.65 -11.37
CA GLY A 21 -7.45 -7.30 -12.00
C GLY A 21 -8.72 -7.81 -11.31
N ASP A 22 -8.60 -8.81 -10.43
CA ASP A 22 -9.73 -9.31 -9.62
C ASP A 22 -10.18 -8.35 -8.51
N GLY A 23 -9.46 -7.23 -8.36
CA GLY A 23 -9.75 -6.21 -7.36
C GLY A 23 -9.11 -6.47 -6.01
N MET A 24 -9.14 -5.45 -5.15
CA MET A 24 -8.47 -5.49 -3.85
C MET A 24 -9.26 -6.28 -2.80
N PHE A 25 -10.58 -6.36 -2.93
CA PHE A 25 -11.48 -6.92 -1.93
C PHE A 25 -12.47 -7.93 -2.52
N ASP A 26 -12.86 -8.90 -1.71
CA ASP A 26 -14.08 -9.66 -1.94
C ASP A 26 -15.29 -8.79 -1.58
N TYR A 27 -15.89 -8.17 -2.59
CA TYR A 27 -16.99 -7.24 -2.41
C TYR A 27 -18.25 -7.88 -1.81
N THR A 28 -18.37 -9.21 -1.88
CA THR A 28 -19.50 -9.93 -1.26
C THR A 28 -19.42 -9.94 0.26
N LYS A 29 -18.22 -9.77 0.81
CA LYS A 29 -17.97 -9.79 2.25
C LYS A 29 -17.73 -8.40 2.87
N ILE A 30 -17.55 -7.37 2.07
CA ILE A 30 -17.14 -6.05 2.55
C ILE A 30 -18.13 -5.49 3.60
N THR A 31 -19.43 -5.73 3.41
CA THR A 31 -20.49 -5.28 4.34
C THR A 31 -20.35 -5.91 5.71
N SER A 32 -19.96 -7.20 5.78
CA SER A 32 -19.81 -7.90 7.06
C SER A 32 -18.68 -7.34 7.93
N PHE A 33 -17.62 -6.84 7.29
CA PHE A 33 -16.52 -6.20 8.00
C PHE A 33 -16.82 -4.75 8.40
N LEU A 34 -17.57 -4.03 7.59
CA LEU A 34 -17.77 -2.59 7.75
C LEU A 34 -19.07 -2.21 8.45
N LEU A 35 -20.15 -2.96 8.25
CA LEU A 35 -21.50 -2.56 8.67
C LEU A 35 -22.15 -3.48 9.70
N ASP A 36 -21.81 -4.77 9.71
CA ASP A 36 -22.44 -5.74 10.60
C ASP A 36 -21.90 -5.72 12.04
N ARG A 37 -20.97 -4.82 12.34
CA ARG A 37 -20.31 -4.67 13.63
C ARG A 37 -20.48 -3.27 14.18
N THR A 38 -20.47 -3.14 15.50
CA THR A 38 -20.48 -1.85 16.19
C THR A 38 -19.27 -0.97 15.82
N THR A 39 -18.13 -1.61 15.56
CA THR A 39 -16.91 -0.96 15.08
C THR A 39 -16.44 -1.68 13.81
N PRO A 40 -16.20 -0.97 12.71
CA PRO A 40 -15.67 -1.58 11.48
C PRO A 40 -14.37 -2.36 11.72
N ASP A 41 -14.30 -3.57 11.18
CA ASP A 41 -13.11 -4.42 11.27
C ASP A 41 -12.23 -4.25 10.03
N LEU A 42 -11.53 -3.12 9.96
CA LEU A 42 -10.67 -2.78 8.84
C LEU A 42 -9.49 -3.76 8.70
N GLU A 43 -8.92 -4.21 9.83
CA GLU A 43 -7.83 -5.16 9.82
C GLU A 43 -8.28 -6.53 9.29
N GLY A 44 -9.45 -7.01 9.72
CA GLY A 44 -10.04 -8.26 9.23
C GLY A 44 -10.32 -8.19 7.73
N LEU A 45 -10.86 -7.07 7.24
CA LEU A 45 -11.09 -6.84 5.82
C LEU A 45 -9.79 -6.95 4.99
N LEU A 46 -8.71 -6.33 5.44
CA LEU A 46 -7.43 -6.36 4.73
C LEU A 46 -6.78 -7.75 4.80
N LYS A 47 -6.93 -8.46 5.91
CA LYS A 47 -6.45 -9.86 6.05
C LYS A 47 -7.22 -10.81 5.13
N ASP A 48 -8.55 -10.68 5.02
CA ASP A 48 -9.34 -11.48 4.08
C ASP A 48 -8.92 -11.22 2.63
N SER A 49 -8.70 -9.96 2.29
CA SER A 49 -8.20 -9.52 0.99
C SER A 49 -6.83 -10.13 0.67
N PHE A 50 -5.87 -10.04 1.59
CA PHE A 50 -4.57 -10.68 1.44
C PHE A 50 -4.70 -12.19 1.26
N GLY A 51 -5.57 -12.83 2.03
CA GLY A 51 -5.84 -14.27 1.96
C GLY A 51 -6.40 -14.74 0.61
N MET A 52 -7.06 -13.88 -0.17
CA MET A 52 -7.46 -14.21 -1.55
C MET A 52 -6.24 -14.39 -2.44
N TYR A 53 -5.28 -13.49 -2.35
CA TYR A 53 -4.04 -13.54 -3.14
C TYR A 53 -3.09 -14.63 -2.68
N ASP A 54 -3.02 -14.90 -1.37
CA ASP A 54 -2.16 -15.95 -0.82
C ASP A 54 -2.56 -17.36 -1.29
N LYS A 55 -3.82 -17.55 -1.68
CA LYS A 55 -4.33 -18.80 -2.27
C LYS A 55 -4.04 -18.96 -3.77
N GLN A 56 -3.56 -17.91 -4.43
CA GLN A 56 -3.22 -17.95 -5.85
C GLN A 56 -1.87 -18.65 -6.09
N ASN A 57 -1.55 -18.91 -7.36
CA ASN A 57 -0.32 -19.55 -7.78
C ASN A 57 0.52 -18.64 -8.69
N GLY A 58 1.83 -18.86 -8.70
CA GLY A 58 2.76 -18.16 -9.57
C GLY A 58 2.74 -16.64 -9.34
N VAL A 59 2.75 -15.88 -10.42
CA VAL A 59 2.78 -14.40 -10.38
C VAL A 59 1.52 -13.77 -9.78
N TYR A 60 0.43 -14.52 -9.72
CA TYR A 60 -0.83 -14.06 -9.14
C TYR A 60 -0.85 -14.13 -7.61
N ARG A 61 0.04 -14.90 -6.99
CA ARG A 61 0.27 -14.91 -5.54
C ARG A 61 1.16 -13.74 -5.15
N SER A 62 0.68 -12.53 -5.38
CA SER A 62 1.45 -11.32 -5.13
C SER A 62 0.50 -10.20 -4.68
N ALA A 63 0.53 -9.88 -3.41
CA ALA A 63 -0.18 -8.73 -2.86
C ALA A 63 0.58 -8.14 -1.67
N THR A 64 0.55 -6.84 -1.57
CA THR A 64 0.95 -6.09 -0.38
C THR A 64 -0.20 -5.18 -0.01
N ILE A 65 -0.68 -5.27 1.23
CA ILE A 65 -1.83 -4.49 1.69
C ILE A 65 -1.46 -3.86 3.02
N ASN A 66 -1.64 -2.53 3.11
CA ASN A 66 -1.33 -1.76 4.30
C ASN A 66 -2.58 -1.04 4.80
N LEU A 67 -2.76 -1.02 6.12
CA LEU A 67 -3.70 -0.12 6.79
C LEU A 67 -2.92 1.09 7.30
N VAL A 68 -3.24 2.26 6.77
CA VAL A 68 -2.56 3.51 7.10
C VAL A 68 -3.48 4.39 7.92
N ARG A 69 -3.05 4.80 9.10
CA ARG A 69 -3.67 5.88 9.85
C ARG A 69 -3.19 7.21 9.29
N THR A 70 -4.13 8.12 9.08
CA THR A 70 -3.83 9.39 8.40
C THR A 70 -3.33 10.49 9.33
N ASP A 71 -3.60 10.38 10.62
CA ASP A 71 -3.21 11.37 11.64
C ASP A 71 -1.68 11.60 11.77
N GLY A 72 -0.88 10.61 11.38
CA GLY A 72 0.59 10.71 11.39
C GLY A 72 1.21 11.22 10.08
N LEU A 73 0.43 11.37 9.00
CA LEU A 73 0.97 11.60 7.67
C LEU A 73 1.66 12.97 7.50
N ASP A 74 1.21 14.00 8.20
CA ASP A 74 1.89 15.32 8.14
C ASP A 74 3.30 15.25 8.73
N ASN A 75 3.46 14.59 9.87
CA ASN A 75 4.77 14.40 10.46
C ASN A 75 5.68 13.52 9.59
N LEU A 76 5.13 12.43 9.05
CA LEU A 76 5.87 11.56 8.13
C LEU A 76 6.32 12.33 6.88
N ALA A 77 5.42 13.10 6.26
CA ALA A 77 5.75 13.89 5.07
C ALA A 77 6.87 14.92 5.35
N ARG A 78 6.82 15.56 6.50
CA ARG A 78 7.88 16.51 6.92
C ARG A 78 9.22 15.80 7.08
N VAL A 79 9.26 14.69 7.81
CA VAL A 79 10.49 13.92 8.04
C VAL A 79 11.06 13.38 6.70
N CYS A 80 10.21 12.85 5.83
CA CYS A 80 10.63 12.40 4.49
C CYS A 80 11.17 13.56 3.64
N SER A 81 10.51 14.72 3.67
CA SER A 81 10.98 15.91 2.94
C SER A 81 12.35 16.37 3.40
N ASP A 82 12.57 16.38 4.72
CA ASP A 82 13.87 16.77 5.30
C ASP A 82 14.95 15.75 4.90
N LEU A 83 14.65 14.46 5.01
CA LEU A 83 15.55 13.37 4.60
C LEU A 83 15.91 13.46 3.10
N PHE A 84 14.92 13.61 2.24
CA PHE A 84 15.16 13.68 0.79
C PHE A 84 15.96 14.94 0.40
N ARG A 85 15.79 16.04 1.13
CA ARG A 85 16.59 17.23 0.92
C ARG A 85 18.05 17.02 1.37
N GLU A 86 18.25 16.41 2.52
CA GLU A 86 19.59 16.12 3.08
C GLU A 86 20.38 15.15 2.19
N TYR A 87 19.71 14.12 1.68
CA TYR A 87 20.35 13.06 0.88
C TYR A 87 20.10 13.17 -0.62
N SER A 88 19.68 14.33 -1.14
CA SER A 88 19.29 14.53 -2.54
C SER A 88 20.35 14.04 -3.53
N ASP A 89 21.63 14.37 -3.29
CA ASP A 89 22.74 13.97 -4.18
C ASP A 89 22.99 12.46 -4.14
N THR A 90 22.89 11.86 -2.95
CA THR A 90 23.04 10.41 -2.78
C THR A 90 21.91 9.66 -3.49
N LEU A 91 20.67 10.13 -3.32
CA LEU A 91 19.49 9.52 -3.95
C LEU A 91 19.52 9.66 -5.48
N SER A 92 19.95 10.82 -5.99
CA SER A 92 20.09 11.04 -7.44
C SER A 92 21.10 10.12 -8.11
N ASN A 93 22.10 9.67 -7.35
CA ASN A 93 23.14 8.76 -7.82
C ASN A 93 22.92 7.32 -7.34
N ALA A 94 21.80 7.02 -6.69
CA ALA A 94 21.50 5.68 -6.19
C ALA A 94 21.43 4.66 -7.35
N PRO A 95 22.09 3.50 -7.22
CA PRO A 95 22.05 2.45 -8.23
C PRO A 95 20.69 1.76 -8.20
N THR A 96 19.75 2.21 -9.02
CA THR A 96 18.35 1.74 -9.04
C THR A 96 18.22 0.22 -9.24
N HIS A 97 19.22 -0.43 -9.84
CA HIS A 97 19.24 -1.89 -10.00
C HIS A 97 19.44 -2.67 -8.68
N LEU A 98 19.85 -1.98 -7.60
CA LEU A 98 19.96 -2.56 -6.25
C LEU A 98 18.71 -2.33 -5.42
N ILE A 99 17.76 -1.51 -5.90
CA ILE A 99 16.51 -1.21 -5.21
C ILE A 99 15.45 -2.19 -5.71
N GLN A 100 14.70 -2.80 -4.79
CA GLN A 100 13.62 -3.70 -5.16
C GLN A 100 12.55 -2.98 -5.99
N GLY A 101 12.29 -3.48 -7.18
CA GLY A 101 11.25 -2.98 -8.06
C GLY A 101 9.97 -3.82 -7.98
N TYR A 102 8.83 -3.16 -8.04
CA TYR A 102 7.50 -3.77 -7.98
C TYR A 102 6.79 -3.66 -9.32
N PHE A 103 7.26 -4.36 -10.30
CA PHE A 103 6.56 -4.47 -11.57
C PHE A 103 6.73 -5.87 -12.17
N ARG A 104 5.68 -6.44 -12.77
CA ARG A 104 5.66 -7.84 -13.20
C ARG A 104 6.25 -8.08 -14.57
N ASN A 105 6.40 -7.03 -15.36
CA ASN A 105 7.00 -7.08 -16.68
C ASN A 105 8.45 -6.62 -16.62
N ASP A 106 9.17 -6.66 -17.73
CA ASP A 106 10.61 -6.34 -17.83
C ASP A 106 11.00 -4.91 -17.44
N ARG A 107 10.01 -4.04 -17.17
CA ARG A 107 10.25 -2.65 -16.76
C ARG A 107 9.87 -2.47 -15.30
N HIS A 108 10.81 -1.95 -14.50
CA HIS A 108 10.59 -1.61 -13.10
C HIS A 108 10.22 -0.14 -12.99
N TYR A 109 8.95 0.16 -12.70
CA TYR A 109 8.44 1.54 -12.56
C TYR A 109 8.28 1.98 -11.11
N PHE A 110 8.18 1.04 -10.19
CA PHE A 110 8.01 1.30 -8.77
C PHE A 110 9.16 0.68 -8.00
N PHE A 111 9.73 1.44 -7.09
CA PHE A 111 10.84 1.02 -6.26
C PHE A 111 10.50 1.17 -4.78
N ASP A 112 11.06 0.30 -3.95
CA ASP A 112 11.00 0.39 -2.51
C ASP A 112 12.16 1.29 -2.05
N LEU A 113 11.82 2.51 -1.63
CA LEU A 113 12.76 3.53 -1.18
C LEU A 113 12.73 3.65 0.34
#